data_7b0928143d6d032b1e0a94f5fbcd7390
#
_entry.id   7b0928143d6d032b1e0a94f5fbcd7390
#
_cell.length_a   1.000
_cell.length_b   1.000
_cell.length_c   1.000
_cell.angle_alpha   90.00
_cell.angle_beta   90.00
_cell.angle_gamma   90.00
#
_symmetry.space_group_name_H-M   'P 1'
#
loop_
_entity.id
_entity.type
_entity.pdbx_description
1 polymer ?
#
loop_
_entity_poly.entity_id
_entity_poly.type
_entity_poly.pdbx_seq_one_letter_code
_entity_poly.pdbx_strand_id
1 'polypeptide(L)'
;AQLSILLMASGVVYSILNQENRQLRKWLMLPIPFIAIQAWAIVYYRMNPHTHASALADLIEFRIGHHFFIEYAGWLNIAIYILIFCIALWWWYKHEVRLLYFTVFQIAILLVYILMSTWMRNEIALQSQWLKSSIWVEFLGLTALSSAVSTQIRFPEGKYYHIGLVTIVIGGLCIASLFTEKEDPAILADEQKLASWALTHTRNDALFVYPPSFTRFKSISERSSWIDYKAIAHQTSYLIPWYDRVQRICGISLDDRRSGANLMQLADERFD
;
A
#
# COMPACT_ATOMS: atom_id res chain seq x y z
N ALA A 1 -8.17 -0.61 10.64
CA ALA A 1 -7.62 -1.50 11.70
C ALA A 1 -6.23 -1.03 12.15
N GLN A 2 -5.23 -0.91 11.24
CA GLN A 2 -3.85 -0.54 11.58
C GLN A 2 -3.75 0.77 12.36
N LEU A 3 -4.39 1.85 11.88
CA LEU A 3 -4.40 3.15 12.57
C LEU A 3 -4.96 3.06 13.98
N SER A 4 -6.04 2.29 14.18
CA SER A 4 -6.66 2.13 15.50
C SER A 4 -5.75 1.42 16.49
N ILE A 5 -5.01 0.41 16.04
CA ILE A 5 -4.01 -0.30 16.86
C ILE A 5 -2.86 0.64 17.24
N LEU A 6 -2.38 1.44 16.29
CA LEU A 6 -1.32 2.41 16.54
C LEU A 6 -1.74 3.49 17.51
N LEU A 7 -2.93 4.07 17.33
CA LEU A 7 -3.48 5.07 18.23
C LEU A 7 -3.66 4.52 19.64
N MET A 8 -4.15 3.26 19.75
CA MET A 8 -4.25 2.60 21.05
C MET A 8 -2.89 2.44 21.69
N ALA A 9 -1.93 1.83 21.00
CA ALA A 9 -0.63 1.54 21.56
C ALA A 9 0.07 2.81 22.04
N SER A 10 0.08 3.87 21.22
CA SER A 10 0.65 5.16 21.59
C SER A 10 -0.08 5.83 22.76
N GLY A 11 -1.42 5.80 22.77
CA GLY A 11 -2.24 6.35 23.84
C GLY A 11 -2.08 5.59 25.16
N VAL A 12 -1.98 4.26 25.12
CA VAL A 12 -1.71 3.42 26.30
C VAL A 12 -0.36 3.79 26.92
N VAL A 13 0.70 3.81 26.10
CA VAL A 13 2.04 4.16 26.61
C VAL A 13 2.08 5.57 27.14
N TYR A 14 1.48 6.53 26.44
CA TYR A 14 1.37 7.90 26.94
C TYR A 14 0.67 7.94 28.30
N SER A 15 -0.47 7.26 28.44
CA SER A 15 -1.24 7.26 29.69
C SER A 15 -0.50 6.57 30.85
N ILE A 16 0.27 5.52 30.59
CA ILE A 16 1.13 4.85 31.58
C ILE A 16 2.24 5.79 32.06
N LEU A 17 2.96 6.39 31.12
CA LEU A 17 4.09 7.26 31.44
C LEU A 17 3.68 8.55 32.17
N ASN A 18 2.48 9.05 31.89
CA ASN A 18 1.96 10.25 32.56
C ASN A 18 0.99 9.95 33.71
N GLN A 19 0.86 8.68 34.13
CA GLN A 19 0.00 8.22 35.21
C GLN A 19 -1.50 8.60 35.04
N GLU A 20 -1.95 8.77 33.81
CA GLU A 20 -3.33 9.15 33.49
C GLU A 20 -4.28 7.93 33.39
N ASN A 21 -4.48 7.20 34.50
CA ASN A 21 -5.26 5.95 34.54
C ASN A 21 -6.69 6.07 33.99
N ARG A 22 -7.31 7.28 34.08
CA ARG A 22 -8.68 7.49 33.57
C ARG A 22 -8.72 7.44 32.03
N GLN A 23 -7.67 7.84 31.36
CA GLN A 23 -7.60 7.83 29.90
C GLN A 23 -7.19 6.45 29.37
N LEU A 24 -6.43 5.68 30.15
CA LEU A 24 -5.97 4.35 29.77
C LEU A 24 -7.12 3.43 29.33
N ARG A 25 -8.24 3.42 30.08
CA ARG A 25 -9.43 2.62 29.74
C ARG A 25 -10.02 2.99 28.38
N LYS A 26 -10.04 4.28 28.05
CA LYS A 26 -10.57 4.75 26.75
C LYS A 26 -9.69 4.27 25.59
N TRP A 27 -8.37 4.35 25.75
CA TRP A 27 -7.44 3.87 24.73
C TRP A 27 -7.51 2.35 24.53
N LEU A 28 -7.69 1.59 25.60
CA LEU A 28 -7.85 0.14 25.54
C LEU A 28 -9.16 -0.31 24.87
N MET A 29 -10.23 0.46 25.00
CA MET A 29 -11.54 0.14 24.42
C MET A 29 -11.64 0.46 22.91
N LEU A 30 -10.92 1.48 22.45
CA LEU A 30 -11.00 1.97 21.07
C LEU A 30 -10.76 0.90 19.99
N PRO A 31 -9.79 -0.01 20.12
CA PRO A 31 -9.48 -0.96 19.06
C PRO A 31 -10.20 -2.30 19.20
N ILE A 32 -10.99 -2.52 20.25
CA ILE A 32 -11.64 -3.83 20.49
C ILE A 32 -12.37 -4.34 19.24
N PRO A 33 -13.23 -3.55 18.55
CA PRO A 33 -13.91 -4.02 17.35
C PRO A 33 -12.93 -4.42 16.24
N PHE A 34 -11.85 -3.67 16.08
CA PHE A 34 -10.85 -3.93 15.03
C PHE A 34 -9.97 -5.15 15.37
N ILE A 35 -9.61 -5.33 16.64
CA ILE A 35 -8.91 -6.53 17.11
C ILE A 35 -9.78 -7.77 16.92
N ALA A 36 -11.07 -7.69 17.22
CA ALA A 36 -12.00 -8.79 17.02
C ALA A 36 -12.10 -9.21 15.54
N ILE A 37 -12.18 -8.22 14.61
CA ILE A 37 -12.19 -8.50 13.17
C ILE A 37 -10.87 -9.13 12.72
N GLN A 38 -9.73 -8.63 13.20
CA GLN A 38 -8.42 -9.19 12.85
C GLN A 38 -8.21 -10.59 13.44
N ALA A 39 -8.63 -10.80 14.69
CA ALA A 39 -8.59 -12.12 15.33
C ALA A 39 -9.46 -13.12 14.56
N TRP A 40 -10.67 -12.72 14.17
CA TRP A 40 -11.53 -13.52 13.31
C TRP A 40 -10.87 -13.87 11.98
N ALA A 41 -10.26 -12.91 11.31
CA ALA A 41 -9.54 -13.17 10.06
C ALA A 41 -8.41 -14.18 10.27
N ILE A 42 -7.61 -14.04 11.32
CA ILE A 42 -6.52 -14.97 11.65
C ILE A 42 -7.07 -16.38 11.93
N VAL A 43 -8.16 -16.49 12.72
CA VAL A 43 -8.81 -17.77 13.01
C VAL A 43 -9.35 -18.39 11.72
N TYR A 44 -10.04 -17.61 10.89
CA TYR A 44 -10.56 -18.07 9.61
C TYR A 44 -9.44 -18.62 8.70
N TYR A 45 -8.33 -17.92 8.58
CA TYR A 45 -7.18 -18.39 7.79
C TYR A 45 -6.52 -19.63 8.37
N ARG A 46 -6.47 -19.77 9.71
CA ARG A 46 -5.94 -20.98 10.37
C ARG A 46 -6.86 -22.19 10.23
N MET A 47 -8.16 -21.97 10.27
CA MET A 47 -9.14 -23.06 10.09
C MET A 47 -9.26 -23.53 8.64
N ASN A 48 -8.83 -22.71 7.69
CA ASN A 48 -8.74 -23.05 6.27
C ASN A 48 -7.26 -23.03 5.84
N PRO A 49 -6.44 -23.99 6.29
CA PRO A 49 -5.02 -24.04 5.97
C PRO A 49 -4.88 -24.26 4.46
N HIS A 50 -4.63 -23.19 3.76
CA HIS A 50 -4.25 -23.26 2.35
C HIS A 50 -2.81 -23.73 2.29
N THR A 51 -2.61 -24.87 1.64
CA THR A 51 -1.34 -25.54 1.42
C THR A 51 -0.25 -24.56 0.97
N HIS A 52 0.90 -24.63 1.66
CA HIS A 52 2.18 -24.00 1.32
C HIS A 52 2.36 -22.51 1.73
N ALA A 53 2.60 -22.28 3.01
CA ALA A 53 2.99 -20.95 3.54
C ALA A 53 4.26 -20.38 2.84
N SER A 54 5.22 -21.23 2.48
CA SER A 54 6.42 -20.82 1.74
C SER A 54 6.11 -20.26 0.35
N ALA A 55 5.09 -20.77 -0.32
CA ALA A 55 4.71 -20.31 -1.65
C ALA A 55 4.01 -18.94 -1.63
N LEU A 56 3.35 -18.56 -0.52
CA LEU A 56 2.63 -17.29 -0.45
C LEU A 56 3.57 -16.08 -0.58
N ALA A 57 4.72 -16.12 0.09
CA ALA A 57 5.69 -15.04 0.03
C ALA A 57 6.21 -14.83 -1.40
N ASP A 58 6.55 -15.91 -2.09
CA ASP A 58 7.04 -15.89 -3.48
C ASP A 58 5.96 -15.39 -4.44
N LEU A 59 4.72 -15.83 -4.27
CA LEU A 59 3.59 -15.39 -5.09
C LEU A 59 3.25 -13.91 -4.89
N ILE A 60 3.31 -13.42 -3.64
CA ILE A 60 3.12 -12.00 -3.34
C ILE A 60 4.26 -11.17 -3.92
N GLU A 61 5.50 -11.63 -3.77
CA GLU A 61 6.69 -10.99 -4.35
C GLU A 61 6.59 -10.92 -5.87
N PHE A 62 6.23 -12.02 -6.51
CA PHE A 62 6.00 -12.08 -7.95
C PHE A 62 4.99 -11.03 -8.41
N ARG A 63 3.86 -10.93 -7.75
CA ARG A 63 2.75 -10.09 -8.18
C ARG A 63 2.93 -8.62 -7.83
N ILE A 64 3.19 -8.31 -6.57
CA ILE A 64 3.16 -6.95 -6.02
C ILE A 64 4.21 -6.75 -4.92
N GLY A 65 5.42 -7.23 -5.15
CA GLY A 65 6.53 -7.16 -4.18
C GLY A 65 6.71 -5.77 -3.56
N HIS A 66 6.56 -4.70 -4.36
CA HIS A 66 6.71 -3.31 -3.91
C HIS A 66 5.71 -2.84 -2.84
N HIS A 67 4.61 -3.58 -2.62
CA HIS A 67 3.66 -3.29 -1.54
C HIS A 67 3.98 -3.99 -0.22
N PHE A 68 4.89 -4.96 -0.23
CA PHE A 68 5.11 -5.85 0.91
C PHE A 68 6.56 -5.91 1.37
N PHE A 69 7.51 -5.72 0.45
CA PHE A 69 8.94 -5.89 0.72
C PHE A 69 9.70 -4.59 0.51
N ILE A 70 10.51 -4.21 1.50
CA ILE A 70 11.30 -2.97 1.47
C ILE A 70 12.32 -2.93 0.32
N GLU A 71 12.76 -4.10 -0.14
CA GLU A 71 13.74 -4.26 -1.22
C GLU A 71 13.28 -3.62 -2.53
N TYR A 72 11.96 -3.56 -2.75
CA TYR A 72 11.35 -2.94 -3.94
C TYR A 72 11.08 -1.44 -3.80
N ALA A 73 11.36 -0.84 -2.64
CA ALA A 73 11.07 0.58 -2.41
C ALA A 73 12.04 1.54 -3.12
N GLY A 74 13.23 1.05 -3.50
CA GLY A 74 14.32 1.88 -4.03
C GLY A 74 15.00 2.76 -2.97
N TRP A 75 16.31 2.88 -3.07
CA TRP A 75 17.13 3.57 -2.06
C TRP A 75 16.77 5.04 -1.86
N LEU A 76 16.41 5.74 -2.94
CA LEU A 76 16.01 7.15 -2.86
C LEU A 76 14.74 7.32 -2.02
N ASN A 77 13.72 6.48 -2.25
CA ASN A 77 12.49 6.50 -1.48
C ASN A 77 12.76 6.20 -0.01
N ILE A 78 13.57 5.19 0.29
CA ILE A 78 13.96 4.85 1.67
C ILE A 78 14.66 6.04 2.34
N ALA A 79 15.60 6.70 1.65
CA ALA A 79 16.29 7.87 2.17
C ALA A 79 15.33 9.05 2.46
N ILE A 80 14.37 9.29 1.57
CA ILE A 80 13.33 10.30 1.76
C ILE A 80 12.47 9.95 2.98
N TYR A 81 12.05 8.70 3.14
CA TYR A 81 11.29 8.26 4.32
C TYR A 81 12.09 8.46 5.61
N ILE A 82 13.36 8.09 5.64
CA ILE A 82 14.23 8.30 6.81
C ILE A 82 14.32 9.79 7.15
N LEU A 83 14.49 10.65 6.16
CA LEU A 83 14.53 12.10 6.37
C LEU A 83 13.21 12.61 6.96
N ILE A 84 12.07 12.20 6.41
CA ILE A 84 10.74 12.53 6.90
C ILE A 84 10.56 12.07 8.35
N PHE A 85 11.00 10.86 8.70
CA PHE A 85 10.99 10.34 10.06
C PHE A 85 11.81 11.20 11.02
N CYS A 86 13.04 11.54 10.65
CA CYS A 86 13.89 12.38 11.48
C CYS A 86 13.28 13.75 11.74
N ILE A 87 12.70 14.37 10.72
CA ILE A 87 11.99 15.66 10.84
C ILE A 87 10.80 15.52 11.80
N ALA A 88 9.98 14.48 11.62
CA ALA A 88 8.81 14.24 12.46
C ALA A 88 9.20 14.03 13.93
N LEU A 89 10.18 13.15 14.19
CA LEU A 89 10.66 12.89 15.56
C LEU A 89 11.21 14.14 16.23
N TRP A 90 12.08 14.89 15.52
CA TRP A 90 12.65 16.13 16.05
C TRP A 90 11.60 17.16 16.37
N TRP A 91 10.62 17.37 15.45
CA TRP A 91 9.57 18.35 15.62
C TRP A 91 8.62 18.00 16.76
N TRP A 92 8.12 16.77 16.79
CA TRP A 92 7.17 16.31 17.81
C TRP A 92 7.81 16.19 19.19
N TYR A 93 9.09 15.87 19.27
CA TYR A 93 9.84 15.92 20.54
C TYR A 93 9.77 17.29 21.19
N LYS A 94 9.81 18.36 20.41
CA LYS A 94 9.82 19.73 20.92
C LYS A 94 8.42 20.32 21.15
N HIS A 95 7.41 19.89 20.41
CA HIS A 95 6.13 20.60 20.34
C HIS A 95 4.93 19.76 20.81
N GLU A 96 4.92 18.43 20.57
CA GLU A 96 3.76 17.59 20.90
C GLU A 96 4.19 16.14 21.17
N VAL A 97 4.41 15.86 22.43
CA VAL A 97 4.92 14.55 22.88
C VAL A 97 3.98 13.39 22.57
N ARG A 98 2.66 13.63 22.44
CA ARG A 98 1.70 12.57 22.06
C ARG A 98 1.94 12.09 20.63
N LEU A 99 2.18 13.04 19.72
CA LEU A 99 2.52 12.72 18.33
C LEU A 99 3.90 12.08 18.21
N LEU A 100 4.84 12.43 19.11
CA LEU A 100 6.11 11.73 19.21
C LEU A 100 5.91 10.24 19.51
N TYR A 101 5.13 9.89 20.54
CA TYR A 101 4.86 8.49 20.86
C TYR A 101 4.21 7.75 19.70
N PHE A 102 3.22 8.37 19.06
CA PHE A 102 2.58 7.79 17.90
C PHE A 102 3.59 7.51 16.77
N THR A 103 4.47 8.47 16.47
CA THR A 103 5.51 8.33 15.44
C THR A 103 6.51 7.23 15.79
N VAL A 104 6.98 7.17 17.04
CA VAL A 104 7.90 6.11 17.51
C VAL A 104 7.26 4.73 17.38
N PHE A 105 5.99 4.58 17.79
CA PHE A 105 5.27 3.32 17.64
C PHE A 105 5.11 2.91 16.18
N GLN A 106 4.79 3.86 15.30
CA GLN A 106 4.68 3.60 13.88
C GLN A 106 5.99 3.08 13.30
N ILE A 107 7.12 3.73 13.65
CA ILE A 107 8.45 3.29 13.23
C ILE A 107 8.76 1.89 13.75
N ALA A 108 8.53 1.64 15.04
CA ALA A 108 8.81 0.34 15.65
C ALA A 108 8.01 -0.80 14.97
N ILE A 109 6.72 -0.59 14.71
CA ILE A 109 5.89 -1.59 14.02
C ILE A 109 6.35 -1.80 12.58
N LEU A 110 6.72 -0.74 11.86
CA LEU A 110 7.28 -0.87 10.51
C LEU A 110 8.58 -1.66 10.50
N LEU A 111 9.48 -1.42 11.45
CA LEU A 111 10.72 -2.18 11.57
C LEU A 111 10.46 -3.66 11.88
N VAL A 112 9.54 -3.96 12.80
CA VAL A 112 9.11 -5.34 13.08
C VAL A 112 8.49 -5.98 11.84
N TYR A 113 7.63 -5.25 11.12
CA TYR A 113 7.04 -5.74 9.88
C TYR A 113 8.11 -6.06 8.83
N ILE A 114 9.06 -5.14 8.60
CA ILE A 114 10.16 -5.34 7.64
C ILE A 114 10.97 -6.58 8.01
N LEU A 115 11.33 -6.75 9.29
CA LEU A 115 12.03 -7.93 9.78
C LEU A 115 11.25 -9.22 9.48
N MET A 116 9.96 -9.23 9.81
CA MET A 116 9.11 -10.41 9.65
C MET A 116 8.77 -10.70 8.18
N SER A 117 8.53 -9.68 7.37
CA SER A 117 8.15 -9.86 5.95
C SER A 117 9.36 -10.19 5.08
N THR A 118 10.46 -9.43 5.21
CA THR A 118 11.63 -9.52 4.33
C THR A 118 12.54 -10.69 4.72
N TRP A 119 12.91 -10.80 6.00
CA TRP A 119 13.87 -11.83 6.43
C TRP A 119 13.22 -13.15 6.81
N MET A 120 12.09 -13.09 7.53
CA MET A 120 11.41 -14.30 7.98
C MET A 120 10.35 -14.79 6.97
N ARG A 121 9.98 -13.97 5.99
CA ARG A 121 8.92 -14.23 5.00
C ARG A 121 7.62 -14.74 5.66
N ASN A 122 7.31 -14.16 6.82
CA ASN A 122 6.22 -14.62 7.68
C ASN A 122 4.86 -14.30 7.06
N GLU A 123 4.04 -15.32 6.87
CA GLU A 123 2.73 -15.24 6.22
C GLU A 123 1.78 -14.25 6.92
N ILE A 124 1.75 -14.25 8.26
CA ILE A 124 0.87 -13.35 9.04
C ILE A 124 1.29 -11.89 8.83
N ALA A 125 2.61 -11.62 8.80
CA ALA A 125 3.12 -10.30 8.52
C ALA A 125 2.70 -9.85 7.11
N LEU A 126 2.91 -10.70 6.10
CA LEU A 126 2.54 -10.41 4.72
C LEU A 126 1.04 -10.13 4.57
N GLN A 127 0.19 -10.95 5.19
CA GLN A 127 -1.26 -10.73 5.14
C GLN A 127 -1.69 -9.44 5.86
N SER A 128 -0.95 -8.99 6.85
CA SER A 128 -1.25 -7.76 7.59
C SER A 128 -1.05 -6.49 6.77
N GLN A 129 -0.20 -6.53 5.72
CA GLN A 129 0.11 -5.40 4.82
C GLN A 129 0.57 -4.12 5.55
N TRP A 130 1.28 -4.25 6.67
CA TRP A 130 1.68 -3.11 7.49
C TRP A 130 2.61 -2.12 6.79
N LEU A 131 3.29 -2.51 5.71
CA LEU A 131 4.10 -1.57 4.93
C LEU A 131 3.25 -0.40 4.39
N LYS A 132 1.99 -0.65 4.05
CA LYS A 132 1.06 0.42 3.62
C LYS A 132 0.78 1.44 4.71
N SER A 133 1.04 1.13 5.96
CA SER A 133 0.90 2.07 7.07
C SER A 133 1.98 3.17 7.05
N SER A 134 3.03 3.03 6.24
CA SER A 134 4.04 4.08 6.01
C SER A 134 3.44 5.42 5.58
N ILE A 135 2.28 5.42 4.94
CA ILE A 135 1.53 6.63 4.58
C ILE A 135 1.24 7.53 5.80
N TRP A 136 1.07 6.93 6.99
CA TRP A 136 0.87 7.70 8.21
C TRP A 136 2.13 8.44 8.65
N VAL A 137 3.29 7.89 8.33
CA VAL A 137 4.57 8.53 8.59
C VAL A 137 4.80 9.71 7.67
N GLU A 138 4.48 9.54 6.38
CA GLU A 138 4.49 10.64 5.43
C GLU A 138 3.56 11.77 5.91
N PHE A 139 2.33 11.42 6.30
CA PHE A 139 1.38 12.39 6.81
C PHE A 139 1.91 13.14 8.04
N LEU A 140 2.44 12.41 9.03
CA LEU A 140 3.01 13.02 10.24
C LEU A 140 4.24 13.86 9.94
N GLY A 141 5.12 13.38 9.05
CA GLY A 141 6.31 14.10 8.64
C GLY A 141 6.00 15.38 7.87
N LEU A 142 5.07 15.29 6.92
CA LEU A 142 4.61 16.46 6.17
C LEU A 142 3.89 17.48 7.08
N THR A 143 3.12 16.99 8.05
CA THR A 143 2.48 17.85 9.04
C THR A 143 3.53 18.53 9.94
N ALA A 144 4.56 17.81 10.37
CA ALA A 144 5.67 18.38 11.14
C ALA A 144 6.45 19.41 10.33
N LEU A 145 6.77 19.11 9.08
CA LEU A 145 7.46 20.02 8.17
C LEU A 145 6.63 21.27 7.91
N SER A 146 5.36 21.12 7.62
CA SER A 146 4.42 22.23 7.42
C SER A 146 4.34 23.13 8.66
N SER A 147 4.27 22.53 9.85
CA SER A 147 4.27 23.24 11.12
C SER A 147 5.61 23.98 11.36
N ALA A 148 6.73 23.34 11.06
CA ALA A 148 8.06 23.94 11.19
C ALA A 148 8.22 25.15 10.26
N VAL A 149 7.82 25.00 9.01
CA VAL A 149 7.85 26.10 8.01
C VAL A 149 6.96 27.25 8.45
N SER A 150 5.75 26.95 8.91
CA SER A 150 4.78 28.00 9.31
C SER A 150 5.24 28.80 10.54
N THR A 151 6.00 28.19 11.45
CA THR A 151 6.54 28.91 12.62
C THR A 151 7.75 29.77 12.27
N GLN A 152 8.50 29.43 11.23
CA GLN A 152 9.66 30.22 10.79
C GLN A 152 9.24 31.40 9.89
N ILE A 153 8.21 31.21 9.09
CA ILE A 153 7.65 32.27 8.25
C ILE A 153 6.63 33.04 9.09
N ARG A 154 7.05 34.16 9.67
CA ARG A 154 6.14 35.10 10.31
C ARG A 154 5.29 35.78 9.25
N PHE A 155 4.16 35.19 8.91
CA PHE A 155 3.16 35.88 8.11
C PHE A 155 2.48 36.94 9.00
N PRO A 156 2.50 38.23 8.62
CA PRO A 156 1.73 39.22 9.32
C PRO A 156 0.26 38.86 9.14
N GLU A 157 -0.40 38.61 10.29
CA GLU A 157 -1.84 38.34 10.43
C GLU A 157 -2.40 37.14 9.65
N GLY A 158 -2.76 36.10 10.36
CA GLY A 158 -3.33 34.78 10.09
C GLY A 158 -4.15 34.47 8.82
N LYS A 159 -4.48 35.45 7.98
CA LYS A 159 -5.22 35.25 6.72
C LYS A 159 -4.41 34.50 5.61
N TYR A 160 -3.10 34.65 5.58
CA TYR A 160 -2.26 34.11 4.52
C TYR A 160 -1.78 32.67 4.79
N TYR A 161 -1.91 32.18 6.02
CA TYR A 161 -1.52 30.81 6.38
C TYR A 161 -2.29 29.77 5.57
N HIS A 162 -3.61 29.92 5.47
CA HIS A 162 -4.45 29.01 4.69
C HIS A 162 -4.13 29.07 3.19
N ILE A 163 -3.80 30.24 2.67
CA ILE A 163 -3.42 30.41 1.26
C ILE A 163 -2.09 29.70 0.98
N GLY A 164 -1.09 29.86 1.85
CA GLY A 164 0.20 29.19 1.73
C GLY A 164 0.07 27.65 1.74
N LEU A 165 -0.70 27.11 2.69
CA LEU A 165 -0.96 25.67 2.78
C LEU A 165 -1.70 25.15 1.54
N VAL A 166 -2.74 25.83 1.11
CA VAL A 166 -3.50 25.48 -0.10
C VAL A 166 -2.60 25.54 -1.34
N THR A 167 -1.74 26.53 -1.45
CA THR A 167 -0.80 26.65 -2.59
C THR A 167 0.21 25.51 -2.61
N ILE A 168 0.74 25.09 -1.44
CA ILE A 168 1.67 23.95 -1.33
C ILE A 168 0.96 22.64 -1.72
N VAL A 169 -0.27 22.43 -1.23
CA VAL A 169 -1.05 21.23 -1.54
C VAL A 169 -1.40 21.18 -3.02
N ILE A 170 -1.91 22.29 -3.58
CA ILE A 170 -2.25 22.38 -5.01
C ILE A 170 -0.97 22.22 -5.86
N GLY A 171 0.11 22.90 -5.51
CA GLY A 171 1.40 22.76 -6.20
C GLY A 171 1.92 21.32 -6.16
N GLY A 172 1.84 20.65 -5.02
CA GLY A 172 2.20 19.23 -4.88
C GLY A 172 1.32 18.31 -5.73
N LEU A 173 0.01 18.54 -5.76
CA LEU A 173 -0.92 17.79 -6.62
C LEU A 173 -0.66 18.04 -8.11
N CYS A 174 -0.38 19.28 -8.50
CA CYS A 174 0.00 19.61 -9.88
C CYS A 174 1.31 18.96 -10.30
N ILE A 175 2.32 18.97 -9.42
CA ILE A 175 3.58 18.28 -9.66
C ILE A 175 3.35 16.75 -9.77
N ALA A 176 2.60 16.15 -8.84
CA ALA A 176 2.27 14.74 -8.90
C ALA A 176 1.55 14.35 -10.20
N SER A 177 0.66 15.22 -10.71
CA SER A 177 -0.05 14.97 -11.98
C SER A 177 0.85 15.01 -13.21
N LEU A 178 2.00 15.70 -13.14
CA LEU A 178 2.97 15.73 -14.24
C LEU A 178 3.75 14.41 -14.36
N PHE A 179 3.84 13.63 -13.26
CA PHE A 179 4.50 12.34 -13.23
C PHE A 179 3.55 11.16 -13.38
N THR A 180 2.24 11.40 -13.56
CA THR A 180 1.30 10.32 -13.92
C THR A 180 1.57 9.89 -15.35
N GLU A 181 1.91 8.62 -15.54
CA GLU A 181 2.01 8.02 -16.87
C GLU A 181 0.68 8.21 -17.59
N LYS A 182 0.74 8.88 -18.72
CA LYS A 182 -0.42 9.02 -19.60
C LYS A 182 -0.57 7.72 -20.37
N GLU A 183 -1.74 7.12 -20.30
CA GLU A 183 -2.06 5.97 -21.15
C GLU A 183 -1.91 6.36 -22.62
N ASP A 184 -1.27 5.48 -23.41
CA ASP A 184 -1.09 5.70 -24.85
C ASP A 184 -2.46 5.76 -25.53
N PRO A 185 -2.79 6.85 -26.26
CA PRO A 185 -4.08 6.98 -26.96
C PRO A 185 -4.33 5.86 -27.97
N ALA A 186 -3.29 5.29 -28.59
CA ALA A 186 -3.43 4.18 -29.52
C ALA A 186 -3.88 2.90 -28.80
N ILE A 187 -3.26 2.57 -27.67
CA ILE A 187 -3.64 1.43 -26.83
C ILE A 187 -5.09 1.58 -26.36
N LEU A 188 -5.48 2.79 -25.92
CA LEU A 188 -6.85 3.07 -25.50
C LEU A 188 -7.87 2.86 -26.63
N ALA A 189 -7.52 3.26 -27.86
CA ALA A 189 -8.42 3.10 -29.02
C ALA A 189 -8.59 1.62 -29.38
N ASP A 190 -7.53 0.84 -29.34
CA ASP A 190 -7.57 -0.60 -29.65
C ASP A 190 -8.29 -1.39 -28.56
N GLU A 191 -8.06 -1.06 -27.29
CA GLU A 191 -8.79 -1.60 -26.15
C GLU A 191 -10.29 -1.34 -26.30
N GLN A 192 -10.69 -0.10 -26.64
CA GLN A 192 -12.09 0.29 -26.82
C GLN A 192 -12.75 -0.50 -27.94
N LYS A 193 -12.07 -0.66 -29.09
CA LYS A 193 -12.59 -1.43 -30.23
C LYS A 193 -12.81 -2.90 -29.85
N LEU A 194 -11.78 -3.54 -29.28
CA LEU A 194 -11.83 -4.95 -28.89
C LEU A 194 -12.91 -5.19 -27.82
N ALA A 195 -12.96 -4.33 -26.80
CA ALA A 195 -13.94 -4.47 -25.73
C ALA A 195 -15.37 -4.27 -26.22
N SER A 196 -15.63 -3.28 -27.10
CA SER A 196 -16.94 -3.04 -27.70
C SER A 196 -17.36 -4.20 -28.61
N TRP A 197 -16.43 -4.74 -29.38
CA TRP A 197 -16.68 -5.94 -30.17
C TRP A 197 -17.02 -7.13 -29.28
N ALA A 198 -16.25 -7.37 -28.23
CA ALA A 198 -16.48 -8.47 -27.30
C ALA A 198 -17.87 -8.38 -26.64
N LEU A 199 -18.28 -7.18 -26.23
CA LEU A 199 -19.58 -6.91 -25.63
C LEU A 199 -20.74 -7.35 -26.55
N THR A 200 -20.63 -7.07 -27.86
CA THR A 200 -21.74 -7.26 -28.82
C THR A 200 -21.71 -8.61 -29.55
N HIS A 201 -20.55 -9.22 -29.68
CA HIS A 201 -20.35 -10.43 -30.51
C HIS A 201 -20.06 -11.70 -29.74
N THR A 202 -19.91 -11.63 -28.41
CA THR A 202 -19.60 -12.82 -27.62
C THR A 202 -20.63 -13.07 -26.53
N ARG A 203 -20.70 -14.33 -26.06
CA ARG A 203 -21.60 -14.69 -24.96
C ARG A 203 -21.18 -14.02 -23.66
N ASN A 204 -22.13 -13.81 -22.73
CA ASN A 204 -21.86 -13.18 -21.43
C ASN A 204 -20.88 -13.97 -20.56
N ASP A 205 -20.76 -15.28 -20.77
CA ASP A 205 -19.84 -16.18 -20.08
C ASP A 205 -18.48 -16.35 -20.79
N ALA A 206 -18.24 -15.62 -21.88
CA ALA A 206 -16.98 -15.66 -22.61
C ALA A 206 -15.82 -15.20 -21.75
N LEU A 207 -14.69 -15.90 -21.87
CA LEU A 207 -13.48 -15.68 -21.11
C LEU A 207 -12.38 -15.19 -22.04
N PHE A 208 -11.77 -14.07 -21.71
CA PHE A 208 -10.78 -13.40 -22.54
C PHE A 208 -9.40 -13.43 -21.93
N VAL A 209 -8.39 -13.52 -22.79
CA VAL A 209 -7.00 -13.20 -22.49
C VAL A 209 -6.67 -11.91 -23.25
N TYR A 210 -6.16 -10.92 -22.58
CA TYR A 210 -5.82 -9.63 -23.17
C TYR A 210 -4.58 -9.04 -22.49
N PRO A 211 -3.84 -8.12 -23.14
CA PRO A 211 -2.65 -7.50 -22.58
C PRO A 211 -2.94 -6.78 -21.24
N PRO A 212 -2.01 -6.78 -20.28
CA PRO A 212 -2.17 -6.05 -19.02
C PRO A 212 -2.39 -4.55 -19.17
N SER A 213 -1.90 -3.95 -20.28
CA SER A 213 -2.12 -2.55 -20.65
C SER A 213 -3.60 -2.22 -20.91
N PHE A 214 -4.42 -3.21 -21.25
CA PHE A 214 -5.86 -3.04 -21.45
C PHE A 214 -6.59 -2.97 -20.10
N THR A 215 -6.51 -1.80 -19.46
CA THR A 215 -6.97 -1.61 -18.08
C THR A 215 -8.49 -1.47 -17.94
N ARG A 216 -9.19 -1.13 -19.02
CA ARG A 216 -10.64 -0.88 -19.09
C ARG A 216 -11.41 -1.99 -19.79
N PHE A 217 -10.73 -2.96 -20.41
CA PHE A 217 -11.38 -4.02 -21.20
C PHE A 217 -12.53 -4.69 -20.46
N LYS A 218 -12.28 -5.12 -19.22
CA LYS A 218 -13.28 -5.80 -18.39
C LYS A 218 -14.53 -4.95 -18.10
N SER A 219 -14.35 -3.65 -17.88
CA SER A 219 -15.46 -2.72 -17.58
C SER A 219 -16.27 -2.36 -18.81
N ILE A 220 -15.65 -2.34 -20.00
CA ILE A 220 -16.33 -2.00 -21.26
C ILE A 220 -16.98 -3.23 -21.87
N SER A 221 -16.27 -4.36 -21.90
CA SER A 221 -16.76 -5.60 -22.50
C SER A 221 -17.79 -6.35 -21.64
N GLU A 222 -17.81 -6.09 -20.33
CA GLU A 222 -18.57 -6.88 -19.34
C GLU A 222 -18.24 -8.38 -19.41
N ARG A 223 -17.02 -8.74 -19.82
CA ARG A 223 -16.57 -10.12 -19.97
C ARG A 223 -15.51 -10.46 -18.92
N SER A 224 -15.44 -11.75 -18.60
CA SER A 224 -14.44 -12.25 -17.63
C SER A 224 -13.05 -12.34 -18.24
N SER A 225 -12.04 -12.07 -17.40
CA SER A 225 -10.64 -12.25 -17.74
C SER A 225 -10.12 -13.61 -17.27
N TRP A 226 -9.36 -14.31 -18.10
CA TRP A 226 -8.61 -15.51 -17.73
C TRP A 226 -7.48 -15.21 -16.76
N ILE A 227 -6.81 -14.06 -16.98
CA ILE A 227 -5.78 -13.53 -16.10
C ILE A 227 -6.20 -12.12 -15.70
N ASP A 228 -6.46 -11.90 -14.41
CA ASP A 228 -6.70 -10.55 -13.88
C ASP A 228 -5.41 -10.06 -13.22
N TYR A 229 -4.79 -9.01 -13.76
CA TYR A 229 -3.54 -8.49 -13.26
C TYR A 229 -3.71 -7.55 -12.05
N LYS A 230 -4.91 -7.02 -11.80
CA LYS A 230 -5.16 -6.02 -10.74
C LYS A 230 -6.01 -6.55 -9.59
N ALA A 231 -7.10 -7.23 -9.87
CA ALA A 231 -8.14 -7.56 -8.89
C ALA A 231 -8.12 -9.05 -8.50
N ILE A 232 -7.07 -9.48 -7.78
CA ILE A 232 -6.99 -10.85 -7.27
C ILE A 232 -6.79 -10.87 -5.75
N ALA A 233 -7.43 -11.80 -5.07
CA ALA A 233 -7.27 -11.98 -3.63
C ALA A 233 -5.87 -12.48 -3.28
N HIS A 234 -5.28 -11.94 -2.18
CA HIS A 234 -3.97 -12.34 -1.68
C HIS A 234 -4.06 -13.63 -0.83
N GLN A 235 -4.63 -14.69 -1.43
CA GLN A 235 -4.76 -16.01 -0.82
C GLN A 235 -4.14 -17.04 -1.76
N THR A 236 -3.45 -18.02 -1.21
CA THR A 236 -2.75 -19.05 -2.00
C THR A 236 -3.68 -19.81 -2.93
N SER A 237 -4.92 -20.08 -2.50
CA SER A 237 -5.95 -20.73 -3.32
C SER A 237 -6.28 -19.99 -4.62
N TYR A 238 -6.08 -18.66 -4.66
CA TYR A 238 -6.29 -17.83 -5.84
C TYR A 238 -4.97 -17.50 -6.56
N LEU A 239 -3.90 -17.26 -5.79
CA LEU A 239 -2.60 -16.85 -6.32
C LEU A 239 -1.90 -17.99 -7.09
N ILE A 240 -1.99 -19.23 -6.60
CA ILE A 240 -1.36 -20.38 -7.29
C ILE A 240 -1.93 -20.59 -8.69
N PRO A 241 -3.27 -20.77 -8.87
CA PRO A 241 -3.83 -20.92 -10.20
C PRO A 241 -3.61 -19.68 -11.09
N TRP A 242 -3.56 -18.50 -10.50
CA TRP A 242 -3.27 -17.27 -11.23
C TRP A 242 -1.82 -17.25 -11.73
N TYR A 243 -0.87 -17.59 -10.89
CA TYR A 243 0.55 -17.67 -11.24
C TYR A 243 0.79 -18.68 -12.37
N ASP A 244 0.19 -19.88 -12.28
CA ASP A 244 0.25 -20.89 -13.32
C ASP A 244 -0.27 -20.39 -14.67
N ARG A 245 -1.35 -19.58 -14.65
CA ARG A 245 -1.88 -18.96 -15.88
C ARG A 245 -0.93 -17.94 -16.46
N VAL A 246 -0.36 -17.06 -15.62
CA VAL A 246 0.64 -16.07 -16.06
C VAL A 246 1.86 -16.76 -16.65
N GLN A 247 2.37 -17.81 -16.01
CA GLN A 247 3.50 -18.57 -16.55
C GLN A 247 3.17 -19.23 -17.88
N ARG A 248 1.99 -19.82 -18.04
CA ARG A 248 1.59 -20.49 -19.28
C ARG A 248 1.42 -19.53 -20.47
N ILE A 249 0.95 -18.32 -20.22
CA ILE A 249 0.68 -17.32 -21.26
C ILE A 249 1.91 -16.48 -21.54
N CYS A 250 2.55 -15.95 -20.50
CA CYS A 250 3.62 -14.97 -20.64
C CYS A 250 5.03 -15.56 -20.39
N GLY A 251 5.13 -16.77 -19.82
CA GLY A 251 6.43 -17.39 -19.49
C GLY A 251 7.27 -16.62 -18.46
N ILE A 252 6.65 -15.78 -17.64
CA ILE A 252 7.35 -14.93 -16.67
C ILE A 252 7.63 -15.73 -15.40
N SER A 253 8.88 -15.71 -14.94
CA SER A 253 9.30 -16.36 -13.71
C SER A 253 9.44 -15.39 -12.54
N LEU A 254 9.61 -15.93 -11.32
CA LEU A 254 9.93 -15.12 -10.14
C LEU A 254 11.30 -14.43 -10.27
N ASP A 255 12.26 -15.07 -10.93
CA ASP A 255 13.60 -14.49 -11.15
C ASP A 255 13.54 -13.29 -12.10
N ASP A 256 12.67 -13.33 -13.12
CA ASP A 256 12.42 -12.15 -13.97
C ASP A 256 11.93 -10.97 -13.12
N ARG A 257 11.08 -11.23 -12.13
CA ARG A 257 10.60 -10.19 -11.20
C ARG A 257 11.69 -9.67 -10.26
N ARG A 258 12.56 -10.54 -9.77
CA ARG A 258 13.68 -10.18 -8.88
C ARG A 258 14.75 -9.36 -9.59
N SER A 259 14.84 -9.45 -10.90
CA SER A 259 15.70 -8.58 -11.72
C SER A 259 15.25 -7.10 -11.73
N GLY A 260 14.08 -6.78 -11.13
CA GLY A 260 13.54 -5.44 -11.03
C GLY A 260 12.51 -5.06 -12.11
N ALA A 261 12.24 -5.95 -13.05
CA ALA A 261 11.28 -5.71 -14.12
C ALA A 261 9.82 -5.63 -13.60
N ASN A 262 9.02 -4.76 -14.18
CA ASN A 262 7.60 -4.65 -13.85
C ASN A 262 6.81 -5.80 -14.47
N LEU A 263 5.97 -6.49 -13.68
CA LEU A 263 5.16 -7.61 -14.15
C LEU A 263 4.27 -7.24 -15.34
N MET A 264 3.64 -6.07 -15.27
CA MET A 264 2.73 -5.60 -16.31
C MET A 264 3.49 -5.38 -17.63
N GLN A 265 4.65 -4.71 -17.54
CA GLN A 265 5.52 -4.47 -18.69
C GLN A 265 6.02 -5.79 -19.29
N LEU A 266 6.55 -6.71 -18.46
CA LEU A 266 7.00 -8.02 -18.94
C LEU A 266 5.88 -8.80 -19.62
N ALA A 267 4.67 -8.72 -19.09
CA ALA A 267 3.53 -9.42 -19.66
C ALA A 267 3.09 -8.79 -20.98
N ASP A 268 3.10 -7.47 -21.10
CA ASP A 268 2.81 -6.77 -22.37
C ASP A 268 3.86 -7.13 -23.45
N GLU A 269 5.15 -7.06 -23.13
CA GLU A 269 6.26 -7.39 -24.04
C GLU A 269 6.22 -8.84 -24.55
N ARG A 270 5.60 -9.76 -23.81
CA ARG A 270 5.48 -11.18 -24.16
C ARG A 270 4.12 -11.56 -24.75
N PHE A 271 3.23 -10.59 -24.87
CA PHE A 271 1.92 -10.80 -25.50
C PHE A 271 1.97 -10.68 -27.02
N ASP A 272 2.98 -10.00 -27.55
CA ASP A 272 3.28 -9.86 -28.97
C ASP A 272 3.93 -11.14 -29.53
#